data_e34a00438eb54d426ebfe8aa71647a69
#
_entry.id   e34a00438eb54d426ebfe8aa71647a69
#
_cell.length_a   1.000
_cell.length_b   1.000
_cell.length_c   1.000
_cell.angle_alpha   90.00
_cell.angle_beta   90.00
_cell.angle_gamma   90.00
#
_symmetry.space_group_name_H-M   'P 1'
#
loop_
_entity.id
_entity.type
_entity.pdbx_description
1 polymer ?
#
loop_
_entity_poly.entity_id
_entity_poly.type
_entity_poly.pdbx_seq_one_letter_code
_entity_poly.pdbx_strand_id
1 'polypeptide(L)'
;LLGRGGFGLLQGYTDILNIRLKAPLAVRLERKQKEYGSTDQEARKAMIEQELIRTSFVQTDLQYNQNDAALFDLVIDTSIVPPETASLWICDAYRQLMKNPRIDAKHTRADLVVDDVLRKLVTTMLGRNET
;
A
#
# COMPACT_ATOMS: atom_id res chain seq x y z
N LEU A 1 1.92 -5.23 5.18
CA LEU A 1 0.75 -4.36 5.29
C LEU A 1 0.28 -3.97 3.89
N LEU A 2 -0.93 -4.31 3.51
CA LEU A 2 -1.57 -3.86 2.28
C LEU A 2 -2.51 -2.71 2.62
N GLY A 3 -2.48 -1.64 1.85
CA GLY A 3 -3.34 -0.49 2.08
C GLY A 3 -2.86 0.77 1.39
N ARG A 4 -3.34 1.91 1.82
CA ARG A 4 -3.13 3.16 1.10
C ARG A 4 -2.54 4.30 1.90
N GLY A 5 -2.53 4.24 3.18
CA GLY A 5 -1.96 5.29 4.03
C GLY A 5 -0.65 4.89 4.69
N GLY A 6 -0.31 3.59 4.63
CA GLY A 6 0.85 3.06 5.35
C GLY A 6 2.16 3.77 5.01
N PHE A 7 2.37 4.12 3.75
CA PHE A 7 3.59 4.80 3.32
C PHE A 7 3.77 6.17 4.01
N GLY A 8 2.69 6.91 4.25
CA GLY A 8 2.77 8.20 4.93
C GLY A 8 3.03 8.07 6.44
N LEU A 9 2.36 7.10 7.07
CA LEU A 9 2.50 6.84 8.50
C LEU A 9 3.83 6.20 8.87
N LEU A 10 4.43 5.45 7.95
CA LEU A 10 5.63 4.65 8.19
C LEU A 10 6.89 5.23 7.53
N GLN A 11 6.85 6.51 7.15
CA GLN A 11 8.04 7.22 6.71
C GLN A 11 9.09 7.30 7.81
N GLY A 12 10.36 7.15 7.45
CA GLY A 12 11.47 7.29 8.39
C GLY A 12 11.77 6.06 9.26
N TYR A 13 11.10 4.93 9.03
CA TYR A 13 11.45 3.67 9.68
C TYR A 13 12.55 2.94 8.92
N THR A 14 13.56 2.42 9.65
CA THR A 14 14.74 1.78 9.05
C THR A 14 14.46 0.42 8.44
N ASP A 15 13.50 -0.29 8.99
CA ASP A 15 13.17 -1.69 8.68
C ASP A 15 11.85 -1.85 7.92
N ILE A 16 11.35 -0.75 7.35
CA ILE A 16 10.13 -0.72 6.53
C ILE A 16 10.48 -0.32 5.10
N LEU A 17 9.97 -1.10 4.15
CA LEU A 17 10.07 -0.85 2.73
C LEU A 17 8.72 -0.35 2.21
N ASN A 18 8.67 0.89 1.74
CA ASN A 18 7.48 1.50 1.16
C ASN A 18 7.42 1.21 -0.34
N ILE A 19 6.43 0.43 -0.75
CA ILE A 19 6.30 -0.03 -2.13
C ILE A 19 4.99 0.47 -2.73
N ARG A 20 5.09 1.03 -3.93
CA ARG A 20 3.93 1.40 -4.74
C ARG A 20 3.79 0.47 -5.94
N LEU A 21 2.64 -0.18 -6.03
CA LEU A 21 2.22 -0.89 -7.23
C LEU A 21 1.31 0.03 -8.06
N LYS A 22 1.59 0.19 -9.33
CA LYS A 22 0.78 0.97 -10.26
C LYS A 22 0.45 0.16 -11.51
N ALA A 23 -0.59 0.57 -12.22
CA ALA A 23 -0.89 0.14 -13.58
C ALA A 23 -1.76 1.21 -14.26
N PRO A 24 -1.71 1.35 -15.59
CA PRO A 24 -2.63 2.21 -16.34
C PRO A 24 -4.09 1.87 -16.06
N LEU A 25 -4.97 2.89 -16.14
CA LEU A 25 -6.39 2.71 -15.86
C LEU A 25 -7.03 1.61 -16.71
N ALA A 26 -6.70 1.55 -18.00
CA ALA A 26 -7.22 0.51 -18.91
C ALA A 26 -6.91 -0.91 -18.41
N VAL A 27 -5.66 -1.16 -17.99
CA VAL A 27 -5.24 -2.48 -17.46
C VAL A 27 -5.97 -2.81 -16.16
N ARG A 28 -6.16 -1.83 -15.29
CA ARG A 28 -6.89 -2.01 -14.02
C ARG A 28 -8.36 -2.32 -14.26
N LEU A 29 -8.98 -1.65 -15.22
CA LEU A 29 -10.37 -1.91 -15.65
C LEU A 29 -10.54 -3.32 -16.18
N GLU A 30 -9.66 -3.74 -17.09
CA GLU A 30 -9.70 -5.09 -17.68
C GLU A 30 -9.58 -6.17 -16.57
N ARG A 31 -8.67 -6.00 -15.61
CA ARG A 31 -8.53 -6.91 -14.48
C ARG A 31 -9.80 -6.97 -13.63
N LYS A 32 -10.40 -5.81 -13.36
CA LYS A 32 -11.63 -5.73 -12.59
C LYS A 32 -12.82 -6.37 -13.28
N GLN A 33 -12.94 -6.19 -14.60
CA GLN A 33 -13.97 -6.86 -15.40
C GLN A 33 -13.83 -8.39 -15.35
N LYS A 34 -12.61 -8.89 -15.51
CA LYS A 34 -12.35 -10.34 -15.41
C LYS A 34 -12.68 -10.91 -14.03
N GLU A 35 -12.42 -10.15 -12.98
CA GLU A 35 -12.63 -10.58 -11.59
C GLU A 35 -14.12 -10.55 -11.20
N TYR A 36 -14.85 -9.52 -11.58
CA TYR A 36 -16.21 -9.27 -11.08
C TYR A 36 -17.30 -9.45 -12.12
N GLY A 37 -16.96 -9.67 -13.39
CA GLY A 37 -17.95 -9.81 -14.48
C GLY A 37 -18.79 -8.55 -14.72
N SER A 38 -18.32 -7.38 -14.24
CA SER A 38 -19.03 -6.11 -14.33
C SER A 38 -18.92 -5.50 -15.73
N THR A 39 -19.89 -4.65 -16.10
CA THR A 39 -19.82 -3.88 -17.35
C THR A 39 -18.66 -2.88 -17.30
N ASP A 40 -18.13 -2.52 -18.46
CA ASP A 40 -17.01 -1.56 -18.54
C ASP A 40 -17.35 -0.23 -17.88
N GLN A 41 -18.57 0.26 -18.07
CA GLN A 41 -19.04 1.52 -17.50
C GLN A 41 -19.16 1.47 -15.96
N GLU A 42 -19.70 0.39 -15.41
CA GLU A 42 -19.84 0.22 -13.97
C GLU A 42 -18.46 0.06 -13.31
N ALA A 43 -17.58 -0.74 -13.87
CA ALA A 43 -16.24 -0.92 -13.39
C ALA A 43 -15.45 0.41 -13.39
N ARG A 44 -15.59 1.19 -14.48
CA ARG A 44 -14.94 2.50 -14.60
C ARG A 44 -15.45 3.49 -13.54
N LYS A 45 -16.76 3.58 -13.37
CA LYS A 45 -17.37 4.45 -12.36
C LYS A 45 -16.88 4.11 -10.96
N ALA A 46 -16.97 2.84 -10.57
CA ALA A 46 -16.51 2.38 -9.26
C ALA A 46 -15.01 2.64 -9.02
N MET A 47 -14.17 2.50 -10.05
CA MET A 47 -12.75 2.81 -9.92
C MET A 47 -12.48 4.29 -9.76
N ILE A 48 -13.17 5.16 -10.49
CA ILE A 48 -13.03 6.61 -10.35
C ILE A 48 -13.45 7.05 -8.94
N GLU A 49 -14.58 6.56 -8.45
CA GLU A 49 -15.04 6.85 -7.09
C GLU A 49 -14.02 6.41 -6.03
N GLN A 50 -13.49 5.22 -6.17
CA GLN A 50 -12.44 4.73 -5.27
C GLN A 50 -11.16 5.58 -5.32
N GLU A 51 -10.73 6.01 -6.50
CA GLU A 51 -9.56 6.87 -6.65
C GLU A 51 -9.77 8.24 -5.98
N LEU A 52 -10.96 8.82 -6.12
CA LEU A 52 -11.30 10.09 -5.47
C LEU A 52 -11.25 9.98 -3.95
N ILE A 53 -11.89 8.97 -3.37
CA ILE A 53 -11.87 8.72 -1.92
C ILE A 53 -10.43 8.55 -1.42
N ARG A 54 -9.62 7.81 -2.13
CA ARG A 54 -8.21 7.54 -1.78
C ARG A 54 -7.35 8.78 -1.83
N THR A 55 -7.47 9.54 -2.92
CA THR A 55 -6.71 10.77 -3.12
C THR A 55 -7.06 11.78 -2.04
N SER A 56 -8.35 11.92 -1.76
CA SER A 56 -8.83 12.80 -0.70
C SER A 56 -8.26 12.40 0.66
N PHE A 57 -8.34 11.14 1.04
CA PHE A 57 -7.79 10.64 2.31
C PHE A 57 -6.29 10.92 2.43
N VAL A 58 -5.51 10.56 1.41
CA VAL A 58 -4.05 10.76 1.45
C VAL A 58 -3.67 12.24 1.49
N GLN A 59 -4.35 13.09 0.73
CA GLN A 59 -4.05 14.51 0.69
C GLN A 59 -4.56 15.26 1.93
N THR A 60 -5.77 14.96 2.38
CA THR A 60 -6.44 15.73 3.45
C THR A 60 -6.01 15.23 4.82
N ASP A 61 -6.06 13.93 5.04
CA ASP A 61 -5.84 13.37 6.38
C ASP A 61 -4.35 13.09 6.64
N LEU A 62 -3.62 12.65 5.62
CA LEU A 62 -2.19 12.35 5.76
C LEU A 62 -1.27 13.46 5.23
N GLN A 63 -1.80 14.44 4.51
CA GLN A 63 -1.08 15.58 3.92
C GLN A 63 0.06 15.17 2.96
N TYR A 64 -0.07 14.02 2.29
CA TYR A 64 0.89 13.52 1.30
C TYR A 64 0.33 13.54 -0.11
N ASN A 65 1.20 13.78 -1.09
CA ASN A 65 0.90 13.54 -2.50
C ASN A 65 1.23 12.08 -2.85
N GLN A 66 0.21 11.23 -3.01
CA GLN A 66 0.39 9.82 -3.34
C GLN A 66 1.13 9.56 -4.67
N ASN A 67 1.27 10.59 -5.52
CA ASN A 67 1.98 10.49 -6.80
C ASN A 67 3.46 10.88 -6.70
N ASP A 68 3.89 11.35 -5.53
CA ASP A 68 5.30 11.64 -5.30
C ASP A 68 6.08 10.33 -5.16
N ALA A 69 6.91 10.04 -6.16
CA ALA A 69 7.74 8.84 -6.17
C ALA A 69 8.79 8.82 -5.06
N ALA A 70 9.18 9.99 -4.54
CA ALA A 70 10.15 10.10 -3.45
C ALA A 70 9.66 9.51 -2.12
N LEU A 71 8.36 9.28 -1.98
CA LEU A 71 7.75 8.66 -0.80
C LEU A 71 7.86 7.12 -0.78
N PHE A 72 8.34 6.53 -1.89
CA PHE A 72 8.39 5.09 -2.06
C PHE A 72 9.81 4.63 -2.35
N ASP A 73 10.18 3.52 -1.78
CA ASP A 73 11.48 2.87 -2.00
C ASP A 73 11.50 2.09 -3.31
N LEU A 74 10.34 1.59 -3.73
CA LEU A 74 10.17 0.82 -4.95
C LEU A 74 8.81 1.15 -5.59
N VAL A 75 8.83 1.49 -6.87
CA VAL A 75 7.62 1.72 -7.67
C VAL A 75 7.60 0.73 -8.82
N ILE A 76 6.60 -0.15 -8.85
CA ILE A 76 6.50 -1.22 -9.85
C ILE A 76 5.26 -1.00 -10.71
N ASP A 77 5.46 -0.97 -12.04
CA ASP A 77 4.36 -1.00 -13.00
C ASP A 77 3.95 -2.44 -13.29
N THR A 78 2.83 -2.86 -12.75
CA THR A 78 2.33 -4.23 -12.88
C THR A 78 1.66 -4.52 -14.24
N SER A 79 1.58 -3.53 -15.14
CA SER A 79 1.22 -3.77 -16.53
C SER A 79 2.38 -4.32 -17.36
N ILE A 80 3.61 -4.09 -16.88
CA ILE A 80 4.85 -4.52 -17.52
C ILE A 80 5.47 -5.69 -16.74
N VAL A 81 5.50 -5.57 -15.41
CA VAL A 81 6.12 -6.57 -14.53
C VAL A 81 5.06 -7.55 -14.02
N PRO A 82 5.15 -8.85 -14.35
CA PRO A 82 4.24 -9.86 -13.84
C PRO A 82 4.25 -9.95 -12.30
N PRO A 83 3.14 -10.35 -11.66
CA PRO A 83 3.04 -10.43 -10.21
C PRO A 83 4.12 -11.30 -9.56
N GLU A 84 4.47 -12.41 -10.19
CA GLU A 84 5.50 -13.36 -9.72
C GLU A 84 6.87 -12.68 -9.68
N THR A 85 7.23 -11.96 -10.74
CA THR A 85 8.48 -11.21 -10.84
C THR A 85 8.50 -10.04 -9.83
N ALA A 86 7.39 -9.31 -9.71
CA ALA A 86 7.26 -8.23 -8.74
C ALA A 86 7.45 -8.75 -7.31
N SER A 87 6.89 -9.90 -6.98
CA SER A 87 7.05 -10.55 -5.67
C SER A 87 8.51 -10.89 -5.37
N LEU A 88 9.24 -11.42 -6.35
CA LEU A 88 10.66 -11.72 -6.20
C LEU A 88 11.48 -10.46 -5.95
N TRP A 89 11.22 -9.38 -6.69
CA TRP A 89 11.92 -8.11 -6.51
C TRP A 89 11.64 -7.49 -5.15
N ILE A 90 10.40 -7.55 -4.68
CA ILE A 90 10.02 -7.07 -3.35
C ILE A 90 10.75 -7.85 -2.25
N CYS A 91 10.77 -9.18 -2.37
CA CYS A 91 11.45 -10.02 -1.39
C CYS A 91 12.96 -9.77 -1.37
N ASP A 92 13.57 -9.58 -2.54
CA ASP A 92 15.00 -9.31 -2.61
C ASP A 92 15.33 -7.92 -2.05
N ALA A 93 14.59 -6.89 -2.43
CA ALA A 93 14.75 -5.54 -1.89
C ALA A 93 14.62 -5.52 -0.36
N TYR A 94 13.64 -6.24 0.21
CA TYR A 94 13.48 -6.36 1.64
C TYR A 94 14.66 -7.07 2.31
N ARG A 95 15.16 -8.16 1.72
CA ARG A 95 16.37 -8.86 2.23
C ARG A 95 17.59 -7.96 2.24
N GLN A 96 17.75 -7.11 1.20
CA GLN A 96 18.85 -6.15 1.15
C GLN A 96 18.70 -5.06 2.22
N LEU A 97 17.49 -4.56 2.43
CA LEU A 97 17.20 -3.60 3.49
C LEU A 97 17.55 -4.17 4.88
N MET A 98 17.22 -5.44 5.14
CA MET A 98 17.54 -6.08 6.42
C MET A 98 19.04 -6.28 6.64
N LYS A 99 19.81 -6.48 5.57
CA LYS A 99 21.29 -6.58 5.64
C LYS A 99 21.96 -5.22 5.82
N ASN A 100 21.37 -4.18 5.23
CA ASN A 100 21.92 -2.83 5.20
C ASN A 100 20.82 -1.84 5.62
N PRO A 101 20.49 -1.75 6.92
CA PRO A 101 19.48 -0.84 7.40
C PRO A 101 19.85 0.62 7.10
N ARG A 102 18.85 1.46 6.91
CA ARG A 102 19.04 2.89 6.62
C ARG A 102 19.75 3.58 7.77
N ILE A 103 20.77 4.36 7.45
CA ILE A 103 21.58 5.07 8.45
C ILE A 103 20.86 6.34 8.95
N ASP A 104 20.03 6.92 8.11
CA ASP A 104 19.34 8.20 8.31
C ASP A 104 17.99 8.07 9.00
N ALA A 105 17.45 6.88 9.13
CA ALA A 105 16.17 6.67 9.77
C ALA A 105 16.32 6.49 11.30
N LYS A 106 15.44 7.13 12.04
CA LYS A 106 15.52 7.24 13.51
C LYS A 106 14.78 6.14 14.26
N HIS A 107 13.87 5.42 13.58
CA HIS A 107 12.95 4.49 14.22
C HIS A 107 12.92 3.13 13.51
N THR A 108 12.58 2.10 14.25
CA THR A 108 12.27 0.76 13.75
C THR A 108 10.81 0.42 14.03
N ARG A 109 10.26 -0.61 13.40
CA ARG A 109 8.91 -1.09 13.72
C ARG A 109 8.73 -1.47 15.19
N ALA A 110 9.81 -1.76 15.92
CA ALA A 110 9.76 -2.03 17.35
C ALA A 110 9.38 -0.80 18.19
N ASP A 111 9.56 0.39 17.64
CA ASP A 111 9.19 1.66 18.28
C ASP A 111 7.71 2.01 18.08
N LEU A 112 6.97 1.22 17.26
CA LEU A 112 5.54 1.41 17.05
C LEU A 112 4.76 1.04 18.31
N VAL A 113 4.19 2.05 18.94
CA VAL A 113 3.30 1.85 20.08
C VAL A 113 1.92 1.43 19.54
N VAL A 114 1.47 0.25 19.93
CA VAL A 114 0.13 -0.24 19.57
C VAL A 114 -0.86 0.29 20.60
N ASP A 115 -1.84 1.08 20.14
CA ASP A 115 -2.98 1.48 20.96
C ASP A 115 -3.87 0.26 21.22
N ASP A 116 -3.85 -0.24 22.45
CA ASP A 116 -4.60 -1.43 22.85
C ASP A 116 -6.13 -1.26 22.74
N VAL A 117 -6.64 -0.05 22.92
CA VAL A 117 -8.07 0.24 22.78
C VAL A 117 -8.46 0.14 21.30
N LEU A 118 -7.68 0.78 20.43
CA LEU A 118 -7.92 0.72 19.00
C LEU A 118 -7.75 -0.71 18.47
N ARG A 119 -6.74 -1.45 18.92
CA ARG A 119 -6.55 -2.85 18.57
C ARG A 119 -7.76 -3.69 18.92
N LYS A 120 -8.27 -3.59 20.15
CA LYS A 120 -9.47 -4.32 20.59
C LYS A 120 -10.70 -3.97 19.77
N LEU A 121 -10.92 -2.69 19.48
CA LEU A 121 -12.02 -2.22 18.63
C LEU A 121 -11.96 -2.83 17.23
N VAL A 122 -10.81 -2.75 16.58
CA VAL A 122 -10.60 -3.30 15.23
C VAL A 122 -10.78 -4.83 15.23
N THR A 123 -10.22 -5.53 16.22
CA THR A 123 -10.37 -6.99 16.35
C THR A 123 -11.84 -7.38 16.51
N THR A 124 -12.59 -6.65 17.33
CA THR A 124 -14.03 -6.86 17.54
C THR A 124 -14.83 -6.61 16.26
N MET A 125 -14.55 -5.51 15.54
CA MET A 125 -15.23 -5.15 14.30
C MET A 125 -14.97 -6.16 13.17
N LEU A 126 -13.76 -6.70 13.09
CA LEU A 126 -13.39 -7.69 12.08
C LEU A 126 -13.82 -9.11 12.43
N GLY A 127 -14.47 -9.35 13.59
CA GLY A 127 -14.94 -10.66 14.03
C GLY A 127 -13.81 -11.67 14.27
N ARG A 128 -12.58 -11.24 14.41
CA ARG A 128 -11.46 -12.09 14.79
C ARG A 128 -11.38 -12.18 16.29
N ASN A 129 -12.00 -13.22 16.85
CA ASN A 129 -11.72 -13.63 18.21
C ASN A 129 -10.29 -14.19 18.23
N GLU A 130 -9.41 -13.56 19.02
CA GLU A 130 -8.14 -14.18 19.39
C GLU A 130 -8.45 -15.43 20.20
N THR A 131 -8.22 -16.61 19.61
CA THR A 131 -8.09 -17.88 20.33
C THR A 131 -6.68 -18.01 20.83
#